data_b1eddf892dbd440bbada9f8adccea398
#
_entry.id   b1eddf892dbd440bbada9f8adccea398
#
_cell.length_a   1.000
_cell.length_b   1.000
_cell.length_c   1.000
_cell.angle_alpha   90.00
_cell.angle_beta   90.00
_cell.angle_gamma   90.00
#
_symmetry.space_group_name_H-M   'P 1'
#
loop_
_entity.id
_entity.type
_entity.pdbx_description
1 polymer ?
#
loop_
_entity_poly.entity_id
_entity_poly.type
_entity_poly.pdbx_seq_one_letter_code
_entity_poly.pdbx_strand_id
1 'polypeptide(L)'
;PAFFRRQRQMCIRDRIEPTEGTVTVDGEDITKLNKMDLLEFRRNKTGMVFQRFALFPHQNILDNVQFGLSIKNLDKSDSIERAMYWIEKVGLTGFENKFPNQLSGGMQQRVGLARALATDPDILLMDEAFSALDPLIRTDMQDQLLDLQKNLNKTIMFITHDLDEALKLGDRIAILNGGKLVQDGNAEEILLKPADQYVANFVKDVNRIKVLKIKTILDQGGERANSNPTVNVNDSIENCLP
;
A
#
# COMPACT_ATOMS: atom_id res chain seq x y z
N PRO A 1 -3.22 17.18 -10.43
CA PRO A 1 -2.58 15.88 -10.71
C PRO A 1 -2.97 14.83 -9.67
N ALA A 2 -2.98 15.16 -8.37
CA ALA A 2 -3.43 14.26 -7.30
C ALA A 2 -4.93 13.92 -7.36
N PHE A 3 -5.72 14.80 -7.94
CA PHE A 3 -7.18 14.68 -8.02
C PHE A 3 -7.66 13.43 -8.77
N PHE A 4 -7.05 13.11 -9.91
CA PHE A 4 -7.44 11.96 -10.74
C PHE A 4 -6.94 10.61 -10.20
N ARG A 5 -5.84 10.57 -9.43
CA ARG A 5 -5.39 9.36 -8.74
C ARG A 5 -6.40 8.95 -7.66
N ARG A 6 -6.89 9.92 -6.91
CA ARG A 6 -7.93 9.73 -5.90
C ARG A 6 -9.27 9.30 -6.52
N GLN A 7 -9.58 9.69 -7.77
CA GLN A 7 -10.84 9.31 -8.40
C GLN A 7 -11.02 7.80 -8.55
N ARG A 8 -10.03 7.05 -9.03
CA ARG A 8 -10.16 5.58 -9.17
C ARG A 8 -10.39 4.89 -7.82
N GLN A 9 -9.62 5.25 -6.82
CA GLN A 9 -9.81 4.75 -5.46
C GLN A 9 -11.15 5.19 -4.87
N MET A 10 -11.55 6.42 -5.13
CA MET A 10 -12.84 6.97 -4.70
C MET A 10 -14.02 6.32 -5.43
N CYS A 11 -13.88 5.93 -6.70
CA CYS A 11 -14.89 5.16 -7.43
C CYS A 11 -15.09 3.77 -6.82
N ILE A 12 -13.99 3.06 -6.49
CA ILE A 12 -14.08 1.75 -5.82
C ILE A 12 -14.74 1.90 -4.45
N ARG A 13 -14.50 3.00 -3.73
CA ARG A 13 -14.95 3.22 -2.35
C ARG A 13 -16.16 4.15 -2.17
N ASP A 14 -16.89 4.50 -3.23
CA ASP A 14 -18.18 5.25 -3.16
C ASP A 14 -18.12 6.77 -2.94
N ARG A 15 -17.04 7.39 -3.27
CA ARG A 15 -17.00 8.85 -3.10
C ARG A 15 -17.28 9.61 -4.39
N ILE A 16 -17.03 8.97 -5.54
CA ILE A 16 -17.21 9.60 -6.85
C ILE A 16 -17.60 8.54 -7.87
N GLU A 17 -18.70 8.73 -8.58
CA GLU A 17 -19.02 7.93 -9.75
C GLU A 17 -18.11 8.34 -10.92
N PRO A 18 -17.57 7.38 -11.72
CA PRO A 18 -16.81 7.73 -12.91
C PRO A 18 -17.70 8.47 -13.89
N THR A 19 -17.23 9.60 -14.42
CA THR A 19 -17.96 10.37 -15.43
C THR A 19 -18.05 9.56 -16.74
N GLU A 20 -16.98 8.83 -17.07
CA GLU A 20 -16.87 7.98 -18.25
C GLU A 20 -15.98 6.77 -17.94
N GLY A 21 -16.13 5.71 -18.71
CA GLY A 21 -15.35 4.48 -18.60
C GLY A 21 -15.91 3.50 -17.57
N THR A 22 -15.18 2.41 -17.37
CA THR A 22 -15.56 1.29 -16.50
C THR A 22 -14.46 0.98 -15.49
N VAL A 23 -14.86 0.43 -14.34
CA VAL A 23 -13.94 -0.13 -13.34
C VAL A 23 -14.27 -1.61 -13.20
N THR A 24 -13.31 -2.46 -13.58
CA THR A 24 -13.46 -3.92 -13.53
C THR A 24 -12.60 -4.48 -12.41
N VAL A 25 -13.18 -5.33 -11.57
CA VAL A 25 -12.50 -6.04 -10.48
C VAL A 25 -12.85 -7.52 -10.58
N ASP A 26 -11.86 -8.39 -10.65
CA ASP A 26 -12.04 -9.85 -10.84
C ASP A 26 -12.95 -10.22 -12.03
N GLY A 27 -12.90 -9.41 -13.11
CA GLY A 27 -13.73 -9.58 -14.30
C GLY A 27 -15.14 -8.99 -14.20
N GLU A 28 -15.56 -8.47 -13.06
CA GLU A 28 -16.85 -7.84 -12.84
C GLU A 28 -16.77 -6.32 -12.98
N ASP A 29 -17.65 -5.73 -13.79
CA ASP A 29 -17.78 -4.29 -13.95
C ASP A 29 -18.57 -3.68 -12.79
N ILE A 30 -17.85 -3.16 -11.78
CA ILE A 30 -18.45 -2.59 -10.57
C ILE A 30 -19.22 -1.28 -10.81
N THR A 31 -19.04 -0.63 -11.97
CA THR A 31 -19.79 0.59 -12.33
C THR A 31 -21.24 0.32 -12.69
N LYS A 32 -21.56 -0.94 -13.00
CA LYS A 32 -22.93 -1.39 -13.33
C LYS A 32 -23.69 -1.97 -12.14
N LEU A 33 -23.02 -2.15 -11.01
CA LEU A 33 -23.66 -2.67 -9.81
C LEU A 33 -24.70 -1.68 -9.27
N ASN A 34 -25.82 -2.20 -8.80
CA ASN A 34 -26.77 -1.39 -8.05
C ASN A 34 -26.19 -1.01 -6.68
N LYS A 35 -26.83 -0.10 -5.97
CA LYS A 35 -26.33 0.43 -4.68
C LYS A 35 -26.13 -0.66 -3.62
N MET A 36 -27.00 -1.66 -3.58
CA MET A 36 -26.92 -2.73 -2.59
C MET A 36 -25.75 -3.68 -2.90
N ASP A 37 -25.64 -4.12 -4.15
CA ASP A 37 -24.55 -5.01 -4.59
C ASP A 37 -23.19 -4.31 -4.47
N LEU A 38 -23.12 -3.02 -4.79
CA LEU A 38 -21.91 -2.23 -4.62
C LEU A 38 -21.52 -2.07 -3.15
N LEU A 39 -22.49 -1.92 -2.25
CA LEU A 39 -22.24 -1.88 -0.81
C LEU A 39 -21.71 -3.23 -0.31
N GLU A 40 -22.30 -4.32 -0.77
CA GLU A 40 -21.87 -5.68 -0.43
C GLU A 40 -20.48 -5.98 -0.99
N PHE A 41 -20.21 -5.62 -2.24
CA PHE A 41 -18.87 -5.68 -2.83
C PHE A 41 -17.83 -4.97 -1.95
N ARG A 42 -18.10 -3.73 -1.56
CA ARG A 42 -17.20 -2.94 -0.73
C ARG A 42 -16.99 -3.52 0.66
N ARG A 43 -18.04 -4.03 1.28
CA ARG A 43 -17.99 -4.65 2.60
C ARG A 43 -17.11 -5.91 2.59
N ASN A 44 -17.19 -6.68 1.53
CA ASN A 44 -16.55 -7.99 1.47
C ASN A 44 -15.18 -7.97 0.78
N LYS A 45 -15.01 -7.17 -0.27
CA LYS A 45 -13.85 -7.20 -1.15
C LYS A 45 -12.81 -6.13 -0.85
N THR A 46 -13.19 -4.99 -0.23
CA THR A 46 -12.26 -3.86 -0.11
C THR A 46 -12.01 -3.44 1.32
N GLY A 47 -10.73 -3.23 1.67
CA GLY A 47 -10.29 -2.51 2.87
C GLY A 47 -9.69 -1.15 2.49
N MET A 48 -9.70 -0.18 3.41
CA MET A 48 -9.09 1.12 3.15
C MET A 48 -8.30 1.64 4.34
N VAL A 49 -7.08 2.10 4.06
CA VAL A 49 -6.21 2.82 4.99
C VAL A 49 -6.14 4.27 4.54
N PHE A 50 -6.44 5.19 5.45
CA PHE A 50 -6.55 6.62 5.17
C PHE A 50 -5.30 7.39 5.57
N GLN A 51 -5.02 8.48 4.89
CA GLN A 51 -3.93 9.41 5.18
C GLN A 51 -3.98 9.97 6.62
N ARG A 52 -5.18 10.29 7.14
CA ARG A 52 -5.41 10.83 8.48
C ARG A 52 -6.04 9.79 9.41
N PHE A 53 -5.51 8.57 9.42
CA PHE A 53 -5.87 7.44 10.27
C PHE A 53 -7.38 7.11 10.34
N ALA A 54 -8.27 8.11 10.34
CA ALA A 54 -9.74 8.00 10.40
C ALA A 54 -10.22 7.07 11.55
N LEU A 55 -9.54 7.14 12.70
CA LEU A 55 -9.94 6.39 13.90
C LEU A 55 -11.09 7.09 14.61
N PHE A 56 -11.93 6.31 15.29
CA PHE A 56 -12.98 6.81 16.16
C PHE A 56 -12.36 7.26 17.49
N PRO A 57 -12.35 8.57 17.80
CA PRO A 57 -11.62 9.10 18.96
C PRO A 57 -12.22 8.67 20.30
N HIS A 58 -13.51 8.31 20.31
CA HIS A 58 -14.28 7.88 21.47
C HIS A 58 -14.27 6.35 21.69
N GLN A 59 -13.62 5.60 20.81
CA GLN A 59 -13.44 4.16 20.89
C GLN A 59 -11.97 3.83 21.21
N ASN A 60 -11.75 2.76 21.99
CA ASN A 60 -10.41 2.25 22.22
C ASN A 60 -9.86 1.55 20.96
N ILE A 61 -8.64 1.04 21.02
CA ILE A 61 -7.98 0.42 19.88
C ILE A 61 -8.69 -0.87 19.45
N LEU A 62 -9.09 -1.71 20.39
CA LEU A 62 -9.81 -2.95 20.11
C LEU A 62 -11.12 -2.66 19.39
N ASP A 63 -11.91 -1.72 19.90
CA ASP A 63 -13.19 -1.32 19.30
C ASP A 63 -13.01 -0.72 17.91
N ASN A 64 -11.96 0.09 17.69
CA ASN A 64 -11.61 0.61 16.38
C ASN A 64 -11.32 -0.50 15.37
N VAL A 65 -10.55 -1.51 15.76
CA VAL A 65 -10.22 -2.65 14.88
C VAL A 65 -11.44 -3.53 14.63
N GLN A 66 -12.27 -3.76 15.63
CA GLN A 66 -13.50 -4.54 15.53
C GLN A 66 -14.59 -3.89 14.68
N PHE A 67 -14.55 -2.59 14.46
CA PHE A 67 -15.63 -1.85 13.79
C PHE A 67 -16.03 -2.45 12.44
N GLY A 68 -15.05 -2.80 11.60
CA GLY A 68 -15.32 -3.44 10.31
C GLY A 68 -15.95 -4.83 10.43
N LEU A 69 -15.58 -5.57 11.46
CA LEU A 69 -16.08 -6.93 11.73
C LEU A 69 -17.53 -6.89 12.22
N SER A 70 -17.90 -5.90 13.03
CA SER A 70 -19.28 -5.71 13.48
C SER A 70 -20.25 -5.44 12.31
N ILE A 71 -19.78 -4.75 11.27
CA ILE A 71 -20.56 -4.51 10.05
C ILE A 71 -20.78 -5.81 9.26
N LYS A 72 -19.87 -6.77 9.36
CA LYS A 72 -19.99 -8.11 8.73
C LYS A 72 -20.85 -9.09 9.54
N ASN A 73 -21.40 -8.65 10.69
CA ASN A 73 -22.20 -9.49 11.61
C ASN A 73 -21.45 -10.76 12.10
N LEU A 74 -20.14 -10.68 12.31
CA LEU A 74 -19.40 -11.75 12.97
C LEU A 74 -19.82 -11.85 14.44
N ASP A 75 -19.76 -13.06 14.98
CA ASP A 75 -19.97 -13.28 16.41
C ASP A 75 -18.96 -12.49 17.23
N LYS A 76 -19.39 -12.06 18.42
CA LYS A 76 -18.56 -11.17 19.26
C LYS A 76 -17.22 -11.81 19.65
N SER A 77 -17.21 -13.12 19.93
CA SER A 77 -15.99 -13.88 20.25
C SER A 77 -14.99 -13.85 19.09
N ASP A 78 -15.45 -14.20 17.90
CA ASP A 78 -14.63 -14.29 16.68
C ASP A 78 -14.11 -12.89 16.27
N SER A 79 -14.95 -11.87 16.47
CA SER A 79 -14.58 -10.49 16.22
C SER A 79 -13.45 -10.03 17.14
N ILE A 80 -13.51 -10.39 18.44
CA ILE A 80 -12.44 -10.07 19.41
C ILE A 80 -11.16 -10.81 19.05
N GLU A 81 -11.22 -12.11 18.83
CA GLU A 81 -10.06 -12.94 18.50
C GLU A 81 -9.35 -12.39 17.26
N ARG A 82 -10.11 -12.11 16.21
CA ARG A 82 -9.58 -11.58 14.96
C ARG A 82 -8.98 -10.18 15.10
N ALA A 83 -9.61 -9.32 15.89
CA ALA A 83 -9.08 -7.99 16.17
C ALA A 83 -7.78 -8.07 16.98
N MET A 84 -7.72 -8.93 18.01
CA MET A 84 -6.52 -9.16 18.82
C MET A 84 -5.36 -9.70 17.98
N TYR A 85 -5.63 -10.66 17.09
CA TYR A 85 -4.64 -11.17 16.14
C TYR A 85 -4.01 -10.04 15.31
N TRP A 86 -4.81 -9.13 14.75
CA TRP A 86 -4.28 -8.04 13.94
C TRP A 86 -3.59 -6.96 14.76
N ILE A 87 -4.04 -6.70 15.99
CA ILE A 87 -3.37 -5.79 16.92
C ILE A 87 -1.96 -6.31 17.24
N GLU A 88 -1.81 -7.62 17.48
CA GLU A 88 -0.52 -8.27 17.67
C GLU A 88 0.35 -8.17 16.42
N LYS A 89 -0.19 -8.50 15.24
CA LYS A 89 0.54 -8.47 13.96
C LYS A 89 1.10 -7.09 13.60
N VAL A 90 0.43 -6.02 14.01
CA VAL A 90 0.93 -4.65 13.80
C VAL A 90 1.78 -4.14 14.97
N GLY A 91 2.12 -4.99 15.95
CA GLY A 91 2.99 -4.66 17.08
C GLY A 91 2.35 -3.70 18.09
N LEU A 92 1.07 -3.84 18.36
CA LEU A 92 0.31 -3.01 19.32
C LEU A 92 -0.23 -3.80 20.54
N THR A 93 0.36 -4.97 20.84
CA THR A 93 0.02 -5.75 22.02
C THR A 93 0.19 -4.92 23.29
N GLY A 94 -0.80 -4.94 24.18
CA GLY A 94 -0.84 -4.15 25.41
C GLY A 94 -1.43 -2.74 25.27
N PHE A 95 -1.83 -2.34 24.03
CA PHE A 95 -2.47 -1.05 23.77
C PHE A 95 -3.96 -1.16 23.46
N GLU A 96 -4.56 -2.33 23.58
CA GLU A 96 -5.94 -2.65 23.17
C GLU A 96 -6.97 -1.69 23.78
N ASN A 97 -6.78 -1.35 25.05
CA ASN A 97 -7.66 -0.49 25.83
C ASN A 97 -7.30 1.00 25.76
N LYS A 98 -6.25 1.38 25.02
CA LYS A 98 -5.87 2.78 24.84
C LYS A 98 -6.77 3.44 23.80
N PHE A 99 -6.89 4.76 23.90
CA PHE A 99 -7.62 5.59 22.94
C PHE A 99 -6.66 6.22 21.93
N PRO A 100 -7.15 6.61 20.73
CA PRO A 100 -6.29 7.19 19.70
C PRO A 100 -5.44 8.37 20.15
N ASN A 101 -5.96 9.25 21.01
CA ASN A 101 -5.23 10.40 21.54
C ASN A 101 -4.06 10.05 22.48
N GLN A 102 -3.94 8.80 22.90
CA GLN A 102 -2.86 8.27 23.72
C GLN A 102 -1.74 7.62 22.89
N LEU A 103 -1.87 7.62 21.57
CA LEU A 103 -0.96 6.97 20.63
C LEU A 103 -0.19 7.98 19.79
N SER A 104 1.05 7.63 19.41
CA SER A 104 1.79 8.35 18.37
C SER A 104 1.12 8.22 17.01
N GLY A 105 1.47 9.08 16.06
CA GLY A 105 0.94 9.02 14.69
C GLY A 105 1.18 7.67 14.01
N GLY A 106 2.39 7.10 14.17
CA GLY A 106 2.71 5.77 13.66
C GLY A 106 1.87 4.66 14.28
N MET A 107 1.64 4.71 15.60
CA MET A 107 0.75 3.75 16.27
C MET A 107 -0.70 3.88 15.77
N GLN A 108 -1.20 5.11 15.58
CA GLN A 108 -2.53 5.33 15.02
C GLN A 108 -2.64 4.77 13.59
N GLN A 109 -1.60 4.89 12.78
CA GLN A 109 -1.56 4.31 11.43
C GLN A 109 -1.60 2.78 11.49
N ARG A 110 -0.86 2.16 12.42
CA ARG A 110 -0.90 0.71 12.66
C ARG A 110 -2.31 0.23 13.04
N VAL A 111 -3.02 1.00 13.86
CA VAL A 111 -4.45 0.70 14.17
C VAL A 111 -5.30 0.77 12.91
N GLY A 112 -5.11 1.79 12.07
CA GLY A 112 -5.82 1.94 10.80
C GLY A 112 -5.57 0.75 9.85
N LEU A 113 -4.32 0.27 9.79
CA LEU A 113 -3.92 -0.91 9.02
C LEU A 113 -4.56 -2.19 9.59
N ALA A 114 -4.47 -2.42 10.90
CA ALA A 114 -5.10 -3.56 11.57
C ALA A 114 -6.62 -3.60 11.33
N ARG A 115 -7.30 -2.46 11.46
CA ARG A 115 -8.74 -2.33 11.18
C ARG A 115 -9.09 -2.70 9.75
N ALA A 116 -8.29 -2.27 8.77
CA ALA A 116 -8.53 -2.58 7.38
C ALA A 116 -8.29 -4.08 7.07
N LEU A 117 -7.24 -4.66 7.63
CA LEU A 117 -6.89 -6.07 7.44
C LEU A 117 -7.77 -7.04 8.22
N ALA A 118 -8.32 -6.63 9.37
CA ALA A 118 -9.19 -7.47 10.19
C ALA A 118 -10.43 -7.97 9.42
N THR A 119 -10.93 -7.19 8.48
CA THR A 119 -12.06 -7.59 7.64
C THR A 119 -11.71 -8.59 6.54
N ASP A 120 -10.43 -8.95 6.39
CA ASP A 120 -9.89 -9.86 5.37
C ASP A 120 -10.30 -9.48 3.93
N PRO A 121 -10.00 -8.27 3.49
CA PRO A 121 -10.37 -7.84 2.16
C PRO A 121 -9.45 -8.48 1.11
N ASP A 122 -9.94 -8.68 -0.12
CA ASP A 122 -9.11 -9.11 -1.25
C ASP A 122 -8.25 -7.96 -1.78
N ILE A 123 -8.77 -6.72 -1.66
CA ILE A 123 -8.12 -5.50 -2.13
C ILE A 123 -7.95 -4.52 -0.97
N LEU A 124 -6.72 -4.09 -0.72
CA LEU A 124 -6.40 -3.04 0.24
C LEU A 124 -6.09 -1.73 -0.52
N LEU A 125 -6.90 -0.71 -0.27
CA LEU A 125 -6.72 0.62 -0.83
C LEU A 125 -5.98 1.50 0.19
N MET A 126 -4.86 2.08 -0.21
CA MET A 126 -4.04 2.94 0.66
C MET A 126 -3.87 4.31 -0.01
N ASP A 127 -4.37 5.36 0.63
CA ASP A 127 -4.33 6.73 0.09
C ASP A 127 -3.37 7.57 0.91
N GLU A 128 -2.15 7.79 0.38
CA GLU A 128 -1.05 8.51 1.03
C GLU A 128 -0.84 8.08 2.49
N ALA A 129 -0.92 6.78 2.73
CA ALA A 129 -1.04 6.22 4.08
C ALA A 129 0.12 6.58 5.02
N PHE A 130 1.30 6.87 4.48
CA PHE A 130 2.48 7.17 5.30
C PHE A 130 2.94 8.64 5.22
N SER A 131 2.25 9.49 4.45
CA SER A 131 2.66 10.88 4.23
C SER A 131 2.63 11.77 5.48
N ALA A 132 1.80 11.42 6.46
CA ALA A 132 1.68 12.15 7.73
C ALA A 132 2.67 11.72 8.81
N LEU A 133 3.54 10.73 8.52
CA LEU A 133 4.52 10.18 9.45
C LEU A 133 5.88 10.86 9.27
N ASP A 134 6.65 10.93 10.36
CA ASP A 134 8.06 11.31 10.29
C ASP A 134 8.88 10.27 9.51
N PRO A 135 10.07 10.63 8.97
CA PRO A 135 10.82 9.75 8.07
C PRO A 135 11.18 8.39 8.67
N LEU A 136 11.55 8.34 9.97
CA LEU A 136 11.97 7.10 10.61
C LEU A 136 10.79 6.13 10.77
N ILE A 137 9.68 6.63 11.31
CA ILE A 137 8.45 5.84 11.49
C ILE A 137 7.87 5.44 10.14
N ARG A 138 7.99 6.30 9.11
CA ARG A 138 7.56 5.97 7.75
C ARG A 138 8.31 4.76 7.19
N THR A 139 9.64 4.74 7.33
CA THR A 139 10.46 3.60 6.88
C THR A 139 10.05 2.32 7.59
N ASP A 140 9.90 2.36 8.91
CA ASP A 140 9.43 1.24 9.74
C ASP A 140 8.07 0.69 9.27
N MET A 141 7.13 1.59 8.98
CA MET A 141 5.78 1.21 8.51
C MET A 141 5.79 0.59 7.10
N GLN A 142 6.67 1.08 6.23
CA GLN A 142 6.87 0.51 4.89
C GLN A 142 7.45 -0.90 4.98
N ASP A 143 8.46 -1.10 5.81
CA ASP A 143 9.09 -2.41 6.01
C ASP A 143 8.09 -3.41 6.63
N GLN A 144 7.31 -2.97 7.61
CA GLN A 144 6.24 -3.77 8.18
C GLN A 144 5.18 -4.16 7.13
N LEU A 145 4.80 -3.24 6.24
CA LEU A 145 3.85 -3.54 5.16
C LEU A 145 4.42 -4.58 4.19
N LEU A 146 5.69 -4.46 3.81
CA LEU A 146 6.37 -5.44 2.95
C LEU A 146 6.43 -6.83 3.59
N ASP A 147 6.73 -6.90 4.89
CA ASP A 147 6.75 -8.18 5.62
C ASP A 147 5.36 -8.81 5.75
N LEU A 148 4.34 -8.01 5.98
CA LEU A 148 2.95 -8.47 5.97
C LEU A 148 2.54 -8.96 4.57
N GLN A 149 2.91 -8.26 3.51
CA GLN A 149 2.56 -8.60 2.12
C GLN A 149 3.10 -9.97 1.70
N LYS A 150 4.30 -10.35 2.14
CA LYS A 150 4.88 -11.68 1.86
C LYS A 150 3.95 -12.84 2.26
N ASN A 151 3.10 -12.61 3.26
CA ASN A 151 2.19 -13.62 3.84
C ASN A 151 0.73 -13.40 3.47
N LEU A 152 0.38 -12.25 2.90
CA LEU A 152 -1.01 -11.81 2.75
C LEU A 152 -1.45 -11.98 1.31
N ASN A 153 -1.16 -12.70 0.44
CA ASN A 153 -1.72 -12.88 -0.92
C ASN A 153 -2.86 -11.88 -1.28
N LYS A 154 -2.66 -10.57 -1.03
CA LYS A 154 -3.65 -9.51 -1.22
C LYS A 154 -3.21 -8.53 -2.29
N THR A 155 -4.17 -8.01 -3.05
CA THR A 155 -3.88 -6.90 -3.96
C THR A 155 -3.86 -5.59 -3.18
N ILE A 156 -2.73 -4.88 -3.22
CA ILE A 156 -2.59 -3.56 -2.57
C ILE A 156 -2.54 -2.49 -3.66
N MET A 157 -3.51 -1.58 -3.65
CA MET A 157 -3.46 -0.36 -4.47
C MET A 157 -2.99 0.80 -3.59
N PHE A 158 -1.75 1.25 -3.82
CA PHE A 158 -1.11 2.29 -3.02
C PHE A 158 -1.01 3.59 -3.83
N ILE A 159 -1.52 4.69 -3.28
CA ILE A 159 -1.38 6.01 -3.86
C ILE A 159 -0.37 6.81 -3.03
N THR A 160 0.64 7.34 -3.70
CA THR A 160 1.63 8.24 -3.10
C THR A 160 2.05 9.32 -4.08
N HIS A 161 2.56 10.41 -3.56
CA HIS A 161 3.28 11.44 -4.33
C HIS A 161 4.80 11.31 -4.17
N ASP A 162 5.27 10.39 -3.33
CA ASP A 162 6.67 10.09 -3.06
C ASP A 162 7.12 8.94 -3.98
N LEU A 163 8.10 9.22 -4.83
CA LEU A 163 8.61 8.24 -5.80
C LEU A 163 9.42 7.15 -5.11
N ASP A 164 10.24 7.48 -4.10
CA ASP A 164 11.04 6.50 -3.38
C ASP A 164 10.13 5.47 -2.69
N GLU A 165 9.01 5.92 -2.16
CA GLU A 165 7.98 5.05 -1.61
C GLU A 165 7.35 4.13 -2.66
N ALA A 166 7.00 4.69 -3.84
CA ALA A 166 6.47 3.88 -4.94
C ALA A 166 7.47 2.83 -5.44
N LEU A 167 8.75 3.19 -5.55
CA LEU A 167 9.83 2.29 -5.98
C LEU A 167 10.13 1.20 -4.95
N LYS A 168 9.98 1.51 -3.65
CA LYS A 168 10.21 0.55 -2.56
C LYS A 168 9.06 -0.46 -2.42
N LEU A 169 7.81 0.00 -2.54
CA LEU A 169 6.64 -0.80 -2.21
C LEU A 169 5.96 -1.46 -3.43
N GLY A 170 6.11 -0.87 -4.62
CA GLY A 170 5.32 -1.26 -5.78
C GLY A 170 5.98 -2.33 -6.64
N ASP A 171 5.31 -3.46 -6.84
CA ASP A 171 5.66 -4.41 -7.91
C ASP A 171 5.42 -3.78 -9.29
N ARG A 172 4.39 -2.95 -9.38
CA ARG A 172 4.00 -2.21 -10.59
C ARG A 172 3.64 -0.76 -10.25
N ILE A 173 4.20 0.18 -11.01
CA ILE A 173 4.09 1.62 -10.74
C ILE A 173 3.44 2.28 -11.93
N ALA A 174 2.37 3.03 -11.68
CA ALA A 174 1.67 3.84 -12.68
C ALA A 174 1.91 5.33 -12.40
N ILE A 175 2.62 6.01 -13.29
CA ILE A 175 2.89 7.45 -13.20
C ILE A 175 1.82 8.23 -13.95
N LEU A 176 1.17 9.15 -13.25
CA LEU A 176 0.12 9.99 -13.81
C LEU A 176 0.56 11.47 -13.80
N ASN A 177 0.30 12.14 -14.91
CA ASN A 177 0.49 13.59 -15.04
C ASN A 177 -0.75 14.23 -15.67
N GLY A 178 -1.29 15.30 -15.07
CA GLY A 178 -2.49 15.97 -15.56
C GLY A 178 -3.72 15.05 -15.71
N GLY A 179 -3.81 13.98 -14.91
CA GLY A 179 -4.89 12.99 -14.97
C GLY A 179 -4.71 11.90 -16.03
N LYS A 180 -3.65 11.95 -16.83
CA LYS A 180 -3.32 10.94 -17.83
C LYS A 180 -2.26 9.98 -17.31
N LEU A 181 -2.38 8.70 -17.66
CA LEU A 181 -1.33 7.73 -17.45
C LEU A 181 -0.18 8.04 -18.43
N VAL A 182 0.99 8.36 -17.89
CA VAL A 182 2.20 8.67 -18.67
C VAL A 182 3.05 7.43 -18.85
N GLN A 183 3.26 6.69 -17.78
CA GLN A 183 4.02 5.45 -17.82
C GLN A 183 3.49 4.45 -16.79
N ASP A 184 3.55 3.18 -17.14
CA ASP A 184 3.23 2.04 -16.30
C ASP A 184 4.30 0.97 -16.51
N GLY A 185 4.87 0.47 -15.41
CA GLY A 185 5.94 -0.52 -15.45
C GLY A 185 6.46 -0.88 -14.06
N ASN A 186 7.46 -1.75 -14.00
CA ASN A 186 8.19 -2.01 -12.78
C ASN A 186 9.20 -0.90 -12.47
N ALA A 187 9.82 -0.93 -11.30
CA ALA A 187 10.77 0.08 -10.85
C ALA A 187 11.97 0.24 -11.81
N GLU A 188 12.50 -0.87 -12.35
CA GLU A 188 13.64 -0.85 -13.29
C GLU A 188 13.26 -0.18 -14.62
N GLU A 189 12.08 -0.51 -15.16
CA GLU A 189 11.58 0.10 -16.41
C GLU A 189 11.40 1.61 -16.26
N ILE A 190 10.86 2.06 -15.14
CA ILE A 190 10.64 3.49 -14.85
C ILE A 190 11.98 4.24 -14.74
N LEU A 191 12.97 3.65 -14.07
CA LEU A 191 14.27 4.27 -13.85
C LEU A 191 15.18 4.28 -15.09
N LEU A 192 15.15 3.19 -15.88
CA LEU A 192 16.08 3.00 -17.00
C LEU A 192 15.51 3.45 -18.34
N LYS A 193 14.17 3.42 -18.49
CA LYS A 193 13.48 3.75 -19.76
C LYS A 193 12.31 4.72 -19.49
N PRO A 194 12.59 5.96 -19.05
CA PRO A 194 11.53 6.95 -18.84
C PRO A 194 10.81 7.25 -20.16
N ALA A 195 9.48 7.25 -20.13
CA ALA A 195 8.64 7.40 -21.34
C ALA A 195 8.71 8.81 -21.93
N ASP A 196 8.93 9.82 -21.10
CA ASP A 196 9.05 11.22 -21.54
C ASP A 196 9.95 12.05 -20.60
N GLN A 197 10.11 13.33 -20.95
CA GLN A 197 10.92 14.26 -20.15
C GLN A 197 10.34 14.51 -18.74
N TYR A 198 9.03 14.39 -18.56
CA TYR A 198 8.41 14.52 -17.25
C TYR A 198 8.84 13.37 -16.34
N VAL A 199 8.77 12.13 -16.81
CA VAL A 199 9.22 10.96 -16.06
C VAL A 199 10.74 11.02 -15.84
N ALA A 200 11.52 11.38 -16.85
CA ALA A 200 12.97 11.52 -16.74
C ALA A 200 13.37 12.53 -15.63
N ASN A 201 12.68 13.68 -15.56
CA ASN A 201 12.91 14.66 -14.50
C ASN A 201 12.43 14.13 -13.12
N PHE A 202 11.33 13.35 -13.08
CA PHE A 202 10.77 12.82 -11.87
C PHE A 202 11.67 11.75 -11.21
N VAL A 203 12.41 10.98 -12.02
CA VAL A 203 13.34 9.93 -11.53
C VAL A 203 14.79 10.42 -11.39
N LYS A 204 15.08 11.68 -11.71
CA LYS A 204 16.45 12.20 -11.80
C LYS A 204 17.24 12.10 -10.48
N ASP A 205 16.57 12.41 -9.37
CA ASP A 205 17.20 12.51 -8.06
C ASP A 205 17.09 11.20 -7.23
N VAL A 206 16.54 10.12 -7.84
CA VAL A 206 16.42 8.82 -7.19
C VAL A 206 17.76 8.14 -7.05
N ASN A 207 18.02 7.62 -5.87
CA ASN A 207 19.18 6.76 -5.64
C ASN A 207 18.98 5.39 -6.31
N ARG A 208 19.50 5.25 -7.54
CA ARG A 208 19.33 4.06 -8.37
C ARG A 208 19.93 2.80 -7.74
N ILE A 209 20.93 2.94 -6.88
CA ILE A 209 21.64 1.81 -6.23
C ILE A 209 20.67 1.02 -5.32
N LYS A 210 19.70 1.69 -4.71
CA LYS A 210 18.69 1.07 -3.84
C LYS A 210 17.66 0.22 -4.58
N VAL A 211 17.44 0.50 -5.85
CA VAL A 211 16.33 -0.06 -6.65
C VAL A 211 16.80 -1.07 -7.68
N LEU A 212 17.97 -0.83 -8.29
CA LEU A 212 18.48 -1.70 -9.34
C LEU A 212 19.03 -3.00 -8.76
N LYS A 213 18.67 -4.12 -9.40
CA LYS A 213 19.18 -5.46 -9.07
C LYS A 213 20.49 -5.71 -9.82
N ILE A 214 21.35 -6.51 -9.24
CA ILE A 214 22.63 -6.90 -9.87
C ILE A 214 22.42 -7.54 -11.24
N LYS A 215 21.35 -8.33 -11.39
CA LYS A 215 20.97 -8.95 -12.67
C LYS A 215 20.87 -7.92 -13.81
N THR A 216 20.31 -6.76 -13.53
CA THR A 216 20.12 -5.69 -14.54
C THR A 216 21.45 -5.12 -15.05
N ILE A 217 22.50 -5.18 -14.24
CA ILE A 217 23.85 -4.73 -14.64
C ILE A 217 24.59 -5.83 -15.39
N LEU A 218 24.45 -7.09 -14.97
CA LEU A 218 25.10 -8.23 -15.60
C LEU A 218 24.59 -8.48 -17.03
N ASP A 219 23.33 -8.22 -17.30
CA ASP A 219 22.75 -8.35 -18.65
C ASP A 219 23.32 -7.34 -19.66
N GLN A 220 24.10 -6.34 -19.21
CA GLN A 220 24.79 -5.36 -20.08
C GLN A 220 26.24 -5.70 -20.44
N GLY A 221 26.68 -6.94 -20.18
CA GLY A 221 27.93 -7.46 -20.76
C GLY A 221 29.20 -7.16 -19.96
N GLY A 222 29.26 -7.51 -18.70
CA GLY A 222 30.47 -7.49 -17.89
C GLY A 222 31.26 -8.81 -17.99
N GLU A 223 32.59 -8.74 -18.14
CA GLU A 223 33.50 -9.89 -18.06
C GLU A 223 33.48 -10.50 -16.65
N ARG A 224 33.56 -11.84 -16.59
CA ARG A 224 33.61 -12.56 -15.30
C ARG A 224 34.94 -12.27 -14.58
N ALA A 225 34.87 -11.63 -13.44
CA ALA A 225 36.02 -11.54 -12.53
C ALA A 225 36.16 -12.85 -11.73
N ASN A 226 37.37 -13.38 -11.66
CA ASN A 226 37.70 -14.67 -11.06
C ASN A 226 37.93 -14.65 -9.54
N SER A 227 37.35 -13.73 -8.80
CA SER A 227 37.53 -13.67 -7.33
C SER A 227 36.22 -13.40 -6.59
N ASN A 228 35.87 -14.29 -5.65
CA ASN A 228 34.71 -14.23 -4.75
C ASN A 228 34.64 -12.94 -3.95
N PRO A 229 33.43 -12.39 -3.75
CA PRO A 229 32.29 -13.02 -3.09
C PRO A 229 31.11 -13.34 -4.02
N THR A 230 30.35 -14.36 -3.69
CA THR A 230 29.12 -14.72 -4.39
C THR A 230 27.98 -13.82 -3.92
N VAL A 231 27.35 -13.13 -4.86
CA VAL A 231 26.23 -12.24 -4.62
C VAL A 231 25.00 -12.82 -5.30
N ASN A 232 23.82 -12.71 -4.67
CA ASN A 232 22.59 -13.16 -5.29
C ASN A 232 22.17 -12.15 -6.37
N VAL A 233 21.93 -12.63 -7.59
CA VAL A 233 21.56 -11.80 -8.75
C VAL A 233 20.27 -11.00 -8.56
N ASN A 234 19.45 -11.39 -7.58
CA ASN A 234 18.19 -10.72 -7.25
C ASN A 234 18.35 -9.69 -6.12
N ASP A 235 19.53 -9.59 -5.50
CA ASP A 235 19.77 -8.58 -4.47
C ASP A 235 19.92 -7.18 -5.10
N SER A 236 19.57 -6.16 -4.34
CA SER A 236 19.86 -4.78 -4.73
C SER A 236 21.37 -4.52 -4.67
N ILE A 237 21.85 -3.60 -5.49
CA ILE A 237 23.27 -3.21 -5.49
C ILE A 237 23.70 -2.72 -4.10
N GLU A 238 22.83 -2.02 -3.38
CA GLU A 238 23.10 -1.51 -2.03
C GLU A 238 23.46 -2.63 -1.05
N ASN A 239 22.76 -3.78 -1.12
CA ASN A 239 23.02 -4.92 -0.24
C ASN A 239 24.32 -5.67 -0.54
N CYS A 240 25.01 -5.31 -1.61
CA CYS A 240 26.23 -5.95 -2.09
C CYS A 240 27.48 -5.08 -1.96
N LEU A 241 27.32 -3.85 -1.53
CA LEU A 241 28.45 -2.96 -1.22
C LEU A 241 28.91 -3.20 0.22
N PRO A 242 30.25 -3.24 0.48
CA PRO A 242 30.83 -3.49 1.80
C PRO A 242 30.51 -2.37 2.79
#